data_0289b41dfcc908269856828ff60954ee
#
_entry.id   0289b41dfcc908269856828ff60954ee
#
_cell.length_a   1.000
_cell.length_b   1.000
_cell.length_c   1.000
_cell.angle_alpha   90.00
_cell.angle_beta   90.00
_cell.angle_gamma   90.00
#
_symmetry.space_group_name_H-M   'P 1'
#
loop_
_entity.id
_entity.type
_entity.pdbx_description
1 polymer ?
#
loop_
_entity_poly.entity_id
_entity_poly.type
_entity_poly.pdbx_seq_one_letter_code
_entity_poly.pdbx_strand_id
1 'polypeptide(L)'
;MKDEVLLQYLKRACAGKNRLRSGRSLQNALHLSEKELQRRIHRLRCRGAPIASTRQGYFYAETAGELYATIRQMEKLRIGIDAAIRGLEDALEDFGRPEGGP
;
A
#
# COMPACT_ATOMS: atom_id res chain seq x y z
N MET A 1 1.56 3.91 19.75
CA MET A 1 2.73 3.07 19.71
C MET A 1 3.53 3.31 18.46
N LYS A 2 4.12 2.25 17.90
CA LYS A 2 5.00 2.42 16.75
C LYS A 2 4.27 2.93 15.51
N ASP A 3 3.05 2.43 15.28
CA ASP A 3 2.27 2.93 14.15
C ASP A 3 1.93 4.40 14.35
N GLU A 4 1.69 4.79 15.57
CA GLU A 4 1.35 6.17 15.88
C GLU A 4 2.50 7.12 15.60
N VAL A 5 3.73 6.68 15.84
CA VAL A 5 4.90 7.50 15.55
C VAL A 5 4.98 7.80 14.05
N LEU A 6 4.77 6.78 13.23
CA LEU A 6 4.76 6.96 11.78
C LEU A 6 3.63 7.90 11.36
N LEU A 7 2.45 7.69 11.90
CA LEU A 7 1.30 8.53 11.56
C LEU A 7 1.55 9.99 11.88
N GLN A 8 2.08 10.27 13.07
CA GLN A 8 2.36 11.64 13.47
C GLN A 8 3.44 12.27 12.59
N TYR A 9 4.45 11.49 12.24
CA TYR A 9 5.49 11.97 11.34
C TYR A 9 4.91 12.39 9.99
N LEU A 10 4.05 11.54 9.42
CA LEU A 10 3.43 11.85 8.14
C LEU A 10 2.56 13.09 8.22
N LYS A 11 1.80 13.22 9.29
CA LYS A 11 0.95 14.39 9.48
C LYS A 11 1.75 15.69 9.56
N ARG A 12 2.88 15.66 10.23
CA ARG A 12 3.68 16.85 10.47
C ARG A 12 4.62 17.18 9.32
N ALA A 13 5.27 16.18 8.76
CA ALA A 13 6.33 16.41 7.81
C ALA A 13 5.92 16.17 6.37
N CYS A 14 4.87 15.42 6.14
CA CYS A 14 4.50 14.96 4.80
C CYS A 14 3.04 15.27 4.46
N ALA A 15 2.53 16.38 4.92
CA ALA A 15 1.15 16.76 4.63
C ALA A 15 1.06 17.30 3.20
N GLY A 16 0.22 16.67 2.39
CA GLY A 16 0.01 17.08 1.01
C GLY A 16 1.03 16.48 0.07
N LYS A 17 0.62 16.33 -1.18
CA LYS A 17 1.45 15.68 -2.19
C LYS A 17 2.80 16.37 -2.37
N ASN A 18 2.85 17.69 -2.21
CA ASN A 18 4.08 18.44 -2.42
C ASN A 18 5.13 18.15 -1.36
N ARG A 19 4.76 17.50 -0.28
CA ARG A 19 5.67 17.16 0.80
C ARG A 19 5.91 15.66 0.93
N LEU A 20 5.62 14.92 -0.12
CA LEU A 20 5.82 13.47 -0.06
C LEU A 20 7.29 13.15 0.21
N ARG A 21 7.51 12.02 0.85
CA ARG A 21 8.86 11.52 1.09
C ARG A 21 8.95 10.09 0.60
N SER A 22 10.11 9.75 0.05
CA SER A 22 10.33 8.41 -0.44
C SER A 22 10.29 7.40 0.71
N GLY A 23 10.01 6.16 0.37
CA GLY A 23 10.03 5.10 1.37
C GLY A 23 11.39 5.02 2.05
N ARG A 24 12.47 5.17 1.27
CA ARG A 24 13.81 5.14 1.85
C ARG A 24 14.03 6.26 2.86
N SER A 25 13.55 7.45 2.53
CA SER A 25 13.68 8.58 3.44
C SER A 25 12.95 8.32 4.76
N LEU A 26 11.75 7.74 4.68
CA LEU A 26 10.99 7.40 5.87
C LEU A 26 11.66 6.30 6.67
N GLN A 27 12.21 5.31 6.00
CA GLN A 27 12.95 4.25 6.67
C GLN A 27 14.12 4.81 7.46
N ASN A 28 14.87 5.72 6.86
CA ASN A 28 16.01 6.31 7.52
C ASN A 28 15.60 7.19 8.69
N ALA A 29 14.55 7.99 8.49
CA ALA A 29 14.10 8.90 9.54
C ALA A 29 13.56 8.17 10.75
N LEU A 30 12.91 7.03 10.54
CA LEU A 30 12.21 6.32 11.62
C LEU A 30 12.89 5.01 11.98
N HIS A 31 14.03 4.71 11.38
CA HIS A 31 14.81 3.50 11.65
C HIS A 31 13.98 2.24 11.42
N LEU A 32 13.34 2.17 10.25
CA LEU A 32 12.50 1.05 9.88
C LEU A 32 13.08 0.34 8.67
N SER A 33 12.85 -0.97 8.59
CA SER A 33 13.10 -1.71 7.36
C SER A 33 11.97 -1.41 6.38
N GLU A 34 12.19 -1.74 5.12
CA GLU A 34 11.17 -1.58 4.10
C GLU A 34 9.90 -2.35 4.45
N LYS A 35 10.08 -3.59 4.88
CA LYS A 35 8.97 -4.45 5.26
C LYS A 35 8.17 -3.87 6.41
N GLU A 36 8.88 -3.36 7.39
CA GLU A 36 8.24 -2.77 8.56
C GLU A 36 7.44 -1.54 8.18
N LEU A 37 8.02 -0.69 7.33
CA LEU A 37 7.32 0.49 6.84
C LEU A 37 6.04 0.10 6.12
N GLN A 38 6.13 -0.85 5.19
CA GLN A 38 4.97 -1.28 4.42
C GLN A 38 3.88 -1.85 5.31
N ARG A 39 4.26 -2.63 6.31
CA ARG A 39 3.29 -3.22 7.25
C ARG A 39 2.56 -2.15 8.05
N ARG A 40 3.29 -1.16 8.53
CA ARG A 40 2.68 -0.10 9.33
C ARG A 40 1.77 0.77 8.50
N ILE A 41 2.18 1.09 7.28
CA ILE A 41 1.32 1.85 6.38
C ILE A 41 0.04 1.08 6.11
N HIS A 42 0.15 -0.22 5.87
CA HIS A 42 -1.03 -1.04 5.63
C HIS A 42 -1.99 -1.01 6.82
N ARG A 43 -1.45 -1.21 8.03
CA ARG A 43 -2.29 -1.21 9.24
C ARG A 43 -2.98 0.13 9.43
N LEU A 44 -2.24 1.20 9.23
CA LEU A 44 -2.81 2.55 9.38
C LEU A 44 -3.91 2.80 8.36
N ARG A 45 -3.68 2.39 7.12
CA ARG A 45 -4.70 2.53 6.08
C ARG A 45 -5.95 1.74 6.42
N CYS A 46 -5.79 0.56 6.95
CA CYS A 46 -6.93 -0.28 7.35
C CYS A 46 -7.74 0.36 8.47
N ARG A 47 -7.12 1.21 9.26
CA ARG A 47 -7.82 1.95 10.31
C ARG A 47 -8.41 3.26 9.82
N GLY A 48 -8.22 3.58 8.54
CA GLY A 48 -8.79 4.78 7.97
C GLY A 48 -7.85 5.98 7.93
N ALA A 49 -6.56 5.79 8.19
CA ALA A 49 -5.61 6.88 8.07
C ALA A 49 -5.42 7.22 6.59
N PRO A 50 -5.55 8.50 6.21
CA PRO A 50 -5.51 8.89 4.79
C PRO A 50 -4.07 9.00 4.28
N ILE A 51 -3.39 7.88 4.21
CA ILE A 51 -2.02 7.84 3.71
C ILE A 51 -2.04 7.55 2.23
N ALA A 52 -1.65 8.54 1.45
CA ALA A 52 -1.58 8.45 0.01
C ALA A 52 -0.18 8.09 -0.43
N SER A 53 -0.03 7.64 -1.67
CA SER A 53 1.27 7.30 -2.20
C SER A 53 1.31 7.49 -3.70
N THR A 54 2.53 7.70 -4.21
CA THR A 54 2.83 7.71 -5.63
C THR A 54 4.05 6.84 -5.81
N ARG A 55 4.55 6.75 -7.04
CA ARG A 55 5.80 6.05 -7.28
C ARG A 55 6.95 6.64 -6.48
N GLN A 56 6.84 7.91 -6.12
CA GLN A 56 7.95 8.62 -5.49
C GLN A 56 7.92 8.56 -3.98
N GLY A 57 6.80 8.21 -3.39
CA GLY A 57 6.76 8.10 -1.94
C GLY A 57 5.37 8.21 -1.35
N TYR A 58 5.35 8.55 -0.07
CA TYR A 58 4.15 8.59 0.75
C TYR A 58 3.89 9.98 1.25
N PHE A 59 2.64 10.28 1.52
CA PHE A 59 2.27 11.54 2.15
C PHE A 59 0.92 11.41 2.84
N TYR A 60 0.65 12.34 3.74
CA TYR A 60 -0.64 12.42 4.41
C TYR A 60 -1.54 13.27 3.53
N ALA A 61 -2.62 12.69 3.03
CA ALA A 61 -3.50 13.39 2.09
C ALA A 61 -4.19 14.56 2.76
N GLU A 62 -4.25 15.67 2.05
CA GLU A 62 -4.95 16.86 2.52
C GLU A 62 -6.27 17.07 1.79
N THR A 63 -6.46 16.41 0.66
CA THR A 63 -7.68 16.56 -0.12
C THR A 63 -8.22 15.19 -0.50
N ALA A 64 -9.51 15.15 -0.76
CA ALA A 64 -10.13 13.92 -1.24
C ALA A 64 -9.54 13.48 -2.56
N GLY A 65 -9.19 14.45 -3.42
CA GLY A 65 -8.60 14.12 -4.71
C GLY A 65 -7.28 13.39 -4.59
N GLU A 66 -6.44 13.85 -3.65
CA GLU A 66 -5.16 13.19 -3.40
C GLU A 66 -5.37 11.74 -2.95
N LEU A 67 -6.34 11.54 -2.07
CA LEU A 67 -6.60 10.20 -1.57
C LEU A 67 -7.23 9.31 -2.63
N TYR A 68 -8.12 9.88 -3.42
CA TYR A 68 -8.77 9.16 -4.51
C TYR A 68 -7.77 8.59 -5.50
N ALA A 69 -6.73 9.35 -5.83
CA ALA A 69 -5.71 8.88 -6.75
C ALA A 69 -5.05 7.61 -6.26
N THR A 70 -4.78 7.54 -4.95
CA THR A 70 -4.20 6.34 -4.35
C THR A 70 -5.20 5.18 -4.38
N ILE A 71 -6.46 5.46 -4.06
CA ILE A 71 -7.49 4.42 -4.08
C ILE A 71 -7.60 3.81 -5.47
N ARG A 72 -7.64 4.64 -6.51
CA ARG A 72 -7.73 4.15 -7.87
C ARG A 72 -6.55 3.30 -8.28
N GLN A 73 -5.37 3.69 -7.85
CA GLN A 73 -4.18 2.91 -8.11
C GLN A 73 -4.26 1.53 -7.48
N MET A 74 -4.74 1.48 -6.24
CA MET A 74 -4.87 0.22 -5.54
C MET A 74 -5.97 -0.65 -6.17
N GLU A 75 -7.03 -0.04 -6.64
CA GLU A 75 -8.08 -0.78 -7.34
C GLU A 75 -7.56 -1.41 -8.63
N LYS A 76 -6.72 -0.68 -9.36
CA LYS A 76 -6.08 -1.23 -10.55
C LYS A 76 -5.24 -2.44 -10.24
N LEU A 77 -4.46 -2.36 -9.15
CA LEU A 77 -3.65 -3.49 -8.72
C LEU A 77 -4.52 -4.68 -8.37
N ARG A 78 -5.62 -4.43 -7.67
CA ARG A 78 -6.55 -5.49 -7.30
C ARG A 78 -7.12 -6.19 -8.52
N ILE A 79 -7.55 -5.39 -9.50
CA ILE A 79 -8.10 -5.93 -10.75
C ILE A 79 -7.07 -6.79 -11.46
N GLY A 80 -5.81 -6.33 -11.51
CA GLY A 80 -4.74 -7.09 -12.12
C GLY A 80 -4.47 -8.39 -11.40
N ILE A 81 -4.49 -8.37 -10.07
CA ILE A 81 -4.31 -9.57 -9.28
C ILE A 81 -5.46 -10.55 -9.51
N ASP A 82 -6.69 -10.05 -9.54
CA ASP A 82 -7.86 -10.90 -9.81
C ASP A 82 -7.75 -11.57 -11.17
N ALA A 83 -7.30 -10.84 -12.18
CA ALA A 83 -7.14 -11.41 -13.53
C ALA A 83 -6.08 -12.52 -13.53
N ALA A 84 -4.97 -12.28 -12.81
CA ALA A 84 -3.93 -13.30 -12.72
C ALA A 84 -4.41 -14.55 -12.01
N ILE A 85 -5.19 -14.38 -10.93
CA ILE A 85 -5.76 -15.50 -10.21
C ILE A 85 -6.64 -16.33 -11.15
N ARG A 86 -7.49 -15.66 -11.91
CA ARG A 86 -8.37 -16.37 -12.84
C ARG A 86 -7.57 -17.13 -13.90
N GLY A 87 -6.52 -16.50 -14.43
CA GLY A 87 -5.66 -17.15 -15.39
C GLY A 87 -5.00 -18.40 -14.83
N LEU A 88 -4.53 -18.29 -13.58
CA LEU A 88 -3.91 -19.45 -12.93
C LEU A 88 -4.92 -20.55 -12.64
N GLU A 89 -6.13 -20.18 -12.26
CA GLU A 89 -7.19 -21.15 -12.06
C GLU A 89 -7.52 -21.87 -13.37
N ASP A 90 -7.59 -21.13 -14.46
CA ASP A 90 -7.81 -21.73 -15.77
C ASP A 90 -6.70 -22.70 -16.12
N ALA A 91 -5.46 -22.34 -15.80
CA ALA A 91 -4.32 -23.21 -16.10
C ALA A 91 -4.38 -24.53 -15.34
N LEU A 92 -5.04 -24.55 -14.19
CA LEU A 92 -5.20 -25.79 -13.44
C LEU A 92 -5.94 -26.85 -14.24
N GLU A 93 -6.81 -26.43 -15.14
CA GLU A 93 -7.55 -27.36 -15.99
C GLU A 93 -6.61 -28.21 -16.84
N ASP A 94 -5.51 -27.60 -17.30
CA ASP A 94 -4.54 -28.31 -18.13
C ASP A 94 -3.79 -29.39 -17.36
N PHE A 95 -3.75 -29.28 -16.05
CA PHE A 95 -3.09 -30.25 -15.18
C PHE A 95 -4.06 -31.35 -14.73
N GLY A 96 -5.32 -31.21 -15.10
CA GLY A 96 -6.34 -32.06 -14.55
C GLY A 96 -6.64 -31.70 -13.13
N ARG A 97 -7.50 -32.45 -12.50
CA ARG A 97 -7.87 -32.18 -11.14
C ARG A 97 -6.74 -32.46 -10.19
N PRO A 98 -6.42 -31.57 -9.30
CA PRO A 98 -5.37 -31.85 -8.32
C PRO A 98 -5.71 -33.09 -7.53
N GLU A 99 -4.70 -33.88 -7.29
CA GLU A 99 -4.85 -35.07 -6.50
C GLU A 99 -5.21 -34.73 -5.08
N GLY A 100 -6.09 -35.52 -4.57
CA GLY A 100 -6.45 -35.24 -3.23
C GLY A 100 -7.02 -33.85 -3.13
N GLY A 101 -7.41 -33.46 -4.15
CA GLY A 101 -7.95 -32.26 -4.28
C GLY A 101 -7.24 -31.43 -3.87
N PRO A 102 -7.18 -30.84 -3.84
CA PRO A 102 -7.66 -29.81 -3.67
C PRO A 102 -7.25 -29.31 -3.73
#